data_994007a2df66a78cc8ea547829b2a28e
#
_entry.id   994007a2df66a78cc8ea547829b2a28e
#
_cell.length_a   1.000
_cell.length_b   1.000
_cell.length_c   1.000
_cell.angle_alpha   90.00
_cell.angle_beta   90.00
_cell.angle_gamma   90.00
#
_symmetry.space_group_name_H-M   'P 1'
#
loop_
_entity.id
_entity.type
_entity.pdbx_description
1 polymer ?
#
loop_
_entity_poly.entity_id
_entity_poly.type
_entity_poly.pdbx_seq_one_letter_code
_entity_poly.pdbx_strand_id
1 'polypeptide(L)'
;GFPDWLVKKEKRGELALRTDDPEYLKYVDIFFTEIAEQADGYMHKDGGPVIGIQIENEYGHAGGPSDREEGMAHMHTLRAMAEEKGLTAPYYSATGWGGAYVPESFLPVLGGYVDAPWANHTHELAASENFLFQPFHDDANIASDFSEGQSGFTFDAAEFPYLTAELGG
;
A
#
# COMPACT_ATOMS: atom_id res chain seq x y z
N GLY A 1 -3.05 -3.21 12.41
CA GLY A 1 -4.52 -3.31 12.47
C GLY A 1 -5.14 -2.08 13.11
N PHE A 2 -6.45 -1.94 12.97
CA PHE A 2 -7.18 -0.83 13.57
C PHE A 2 -7.36 -1.02 15.08
N PRO A 3 -7.47 0.08 15.85
CA PRO A 3 -7.81 0.00 17.26
C PRO A 3 -9.18 -0.66 17.49
N ASP A 4 -9.30 -1.44 18.56
CA ASP A 4 -10.54 -2.16 18.88
C ASP A 4 -11.79 -1.28 18.95
N TRP A 5 -11.65 -0.06 19.45
CA TRP A 5 -12.77 0.86 19.54
C TRP A 5 -13.30 1.29 18.18
N LEU A 6 -12.40 1.45 17.19
CA LEU A 6 -12.77 1.82 15.82
C LEU A 6 -13.46 0.64 15.10
N VAL A 7 -12.91 -0.56 15.25
CA VAL A 7 -13.54 -1.80 14.75
C VAL A 7 -14.93 -2.01 15.37
N LYS A 8 -15.11 -1.68 16.64
CA LYS A 8 -16.43 -1.75 17.29
C LYS A 8 -17.42 -0.74 16.71
N LYS A 9 -16.97 0.44 16.29
CA LYS A 9 -17.83 1.42 15.60
C LYS A 9 -18.30 0.88 14.24
N GLU A 10 -17.41 0.33 13.45
CA GLU A 10 -17.76 -0.31 12.18
C GLU A 10 -18.78 -1.43 12.39
N LYS A 11 -18.56 -2.33 13.36
CA LYS A 11 -19.50 -3.43 13.67
C LYS A 11 -20.90 -2.93 14.09
N ARG A 12 -21.00 -1.72 14.60
CA ARG A 12 -22.30 -1.07 14.91
C ARG A 12 -22.89 -0.29 13.74
N GLY A 13 -22.20 -0.27 12.59
CA GLY A 13 -22.63 0.49 11.42
C GLY A 13 -22.51 2.02 11.58
N GLU A 14 -21.64 2.48 12.47
CA GLU A 14 -21.41 3.91 12.70
C GLU A 14 -20.45 4.54 11.67
N LEU A 15 -19.65 3.72 11.00
CA LEU A 15 -18.73 4.10 9.93
C LEU A 15 -18.33 2.87 9.11
N ALA A 16 -17.71 3.10 7.94
CA ALA A 16 -17.11 2.08 7.12
C ALA A 16 -15.59 2.31 7.04
N LEU A 17 -14.82 1.36 7.56
CA LEU A 17 -13.36 1.41 7.53
C LEU A 17 -12.82 1.29 6.11
N ARG A 18 -11.69 1.94 5.85
CA ARG A 18 -10.95 1.87 4.57
C ARG A 18 -11.81 2.30 3.38
N THR A 19 -12.63 3.32 3.58
CA THR A 19 -13.47 3.94 2.56
C THR A 19 -13.51 5.47 2.75
N ASP A 20 -14.15 6.18 1.84
CA ASP A 20 -14.38 7.64 1.99
C ASP A 20 -15.56 7.97 2.90
N ASP A 21 -15.89 7.06 3.83
CA ASP A 21 -16.88 7.34 4.87
C ASP A 21 -16.46 8.56 5.70
N PRO A 22 -17.31 9.60 5.81
CA PRO A 22 -16.92 10.85 6.48
C PRO A 22 -16.59 10.69 7.97
N GLU A 23 -17.21 9.73 8.65
CA GLU A 23 -16.89 9.47 10.06
C GLU A 23 -15.54 8.76 10.20
N TYR A 24 -15.20 7.86 9.28
CA TYR A 24 -13.88 7.25 9.24
C TYR A 24 -12.81 8.29 8.93
N LEU A 25 -13.01 9.12 7.91
CA LEU A 25 -12.04 10.13 7.50
C LEU A 25 -11.74 11.16 8.60
N LYS A 26 -12.66 11.45 9.51
CA LYS A 26 -12.37 12.29 10.69
C LYS A 26 -11.27 11.69 11.58
N TYR A 27 -11.25 10.37 11.75
CA TYR A 27 -10.21 9.72 12.53
C TYR A 27 -8.89 9.64 11.76
N VAL A 28 -8.96 9.49 10.46
CA VAL A 28 -7.77 9.59 9.59
C VAL A 28 -7.16 10.98 9.70
N ASP A 29 -7.96 12.04 9.65
CA ASP A 29 -7.52 13.43 9.78
C ASP A 29 -6.77 13.68 11.09
N ILE A 30 -7.34 13.23 12.20
CA ILE A 30 -6.68 13.32 13.52
C ILE A 30 -5.35 12.55 13.50
N PHE A 31 -5.36 11.34 12.99
CA PHE A 31 -4.17 10.49 12.97
C PHE A 31 -3.05 11.08 12.09
N PHE A 32 -3.39 11.57 10.91
CA PHE A 32 -2.42 12.21 10.02
C PHE A 32 -1.88 13.53 10.58
N THR A 33 -2.72 14.28 11.31
CA THR A 33 -2.28 15.48 12.01
C THR A 33 -1.20 15.14 13.05
N GLU A 34 -1.45 14.15 13.88
CA GLU A 34 -0.49 13.71 14.90
C GLU A 34 0.82 13.19 14.26
N ILE A 35 0.72 12.41 13.18
CA ILE A 35 1.91 11.96 12.44
C ILE A 35 2.69 13.17 11.89
N ALA A 36 2.00 14.12 11.29
CA ALA A 36 2.64 15.28 10.68
C ALA A 36 3.36 16.14 11.72
N GLU A 37 2.76 16.35 12.89
CA GLU A 37 3.39 17.07 14.01
C GLU A 37 4.67 16.38 14.50
N GLN A 38 4.66 15.03 14.59
CA GLN A 38 5.82 14.26 15.00
C GLN A 38 6.91 14.18 13.90
N ALA A 39 6.51 14.28 12.64
CA ALA A 39 7.39 14.20 11.49
C ALA A 39 7.87 15.56 10.96
N ASP A 40 7.49 16.65 11.62
CA ASP A 40 7.88 18.00 11.21
C ASP A 40 9.42 18.17 11.20
N GLY A 41 9.94 18.66 10.09
CA GLY A 41 11.37 18.80 9.86
C GLY A 41 12.11 17.50 9.49
N TYR A 42 11.45 16.36 9.50
CA TYR A 42 12.08 15.07 9.15
C TYR A 42 11.84 14.63 7.70
N MET A 43 11.08 15.37 6.92
CA MET A 43 10.90 15.06 5.49
C MET A 43 12.21 15.28 4.72
N HIS A 44 12.46 14.46 3.72
CA HIS A 44 13.68 14.55 2.90
C HIS A 44 13.86 15.94 2.26
N LYS A 45 12.79 16.56 1.81
CA LYS A 45 12.80 17.92 1.27
C LYS A 45 13.36 18.96 2.26
N ASP A 46 13.26 18.70 3.56
CA ASP A 46 13.73 19.54 4.64
C ASP A 46 15.11 19.08 5.19
N GLY A 47 15.74 18.13 4.50
CA GLY A 47 17.01 17.52 4.90
C GLY A 47 16.88 16.37 5.90
N GLY A 48 15.67 15.91 6.17
CA GLY A 48 15.39 14.80 7.08
C GLY A 48 15.48 13.41 6.44
N PRO A 49 15.35 12.37 7.24
CA PRO A 49 15.52 10.98 6.79
C PRO A 49 14.28 10.36 6.16
N VAL A 50 13.11 11.00 6.20
CA VAL A 50 11.86 10.44 5.65
C VAL A 50 11.87 10.59 4.14
N ILE A 51 12.07 9.48 3.43
CA ILE A 51 12.21 9.41 1.98
C ILE A 51 10.99 8.85 1.26
N GLY A 52 10.02 8.31 1.99
CA GLY A 52 8.79 7.75 1.44
C GLY A 52 7.72 7.61 2.50
N ILE A 53 6.47 7.57 2.07
CA ILE A 53 5.29 7.45 2.94
C ILE A 53 4.42 6.33 2.41
N GLN A 54 4.18 5.33 3.24
CA GLN A 54 3.22 4.28 2.92
C GLN A 54 1.80 4.74 3.26
N ILE A 55 0.94 4.69 2.27
CA ILE A 55 -0.51 4.85 2.43
C ILE A 55 -1.16 3.50 2.20
N GLU A 56 -1.89 3.02 3.19
CA GLU A 56 -2.54 1.73 3.20
C GLU A 56 -1.58 0.52 3.14
N ASN A 57 -2.14 -0.67 3.30
CA ASN A 57 -1.42 -1.92 3.24
C ASN A 57 -2.29 -2.99 2.59
N GLU A 58 -1.79 -3.64 1.56
CA GLU A 58 -2.49 -4.69 0.82
C GLU A 58 -3.93 -4.29 0.42
N TYR A 59 -4.13 -3.02 0.13
CA TYR A 59 -5.44 -2.46 -0.14
C TYR A 59 -5.99 -2.97 -1.48
N GLY A 60 -7.23 -3.43 -1.46
CA GLY A 60 -7.83 -4.14 -2.58
C GLY A 60 -7.58 -5.64 -2.55
N HIS A 61 -6.40 -6.08 -2.16
CA HIS A 61 -6.09 -7.49 -1.95
C HIS A 61 -6.64 -7.99 -0.59
N ALA A 62 -6.30 -7.32 0.49
CA ALA A 62 -6.71 -7.68 1.85
C ALA A 62 -7.66 -6.63 2.45
N GLY A 63 -8.80 -6.41 1.81
CA GLY A 63 -9.83 -5.46 2.24
C GLY A 63 -9.85 -4.18 1.42
N GLY A 64 -10.75 -3.28 1.81
CA GLY A 64 -11.18 -2.15 1.00
C GLY A 64 -12.47 -2.48 0.24
N PRO A 65 -13.05 -1.51 -0.49
CA PRO A 65 -14.24 -1.73 -1.29
C PRO A 65 -13.98 -2.75 -2.40
N SER A 66 -15.01 -3.48 -2.78
CA SER A 66 -14.94 -4.41 -3.92
C SER A 66 -14.89 -3.69 -5.27
N ASP A 67 -15.35 -2.46 -5.30
CA ASP A 67 -15.26 -1.60 -6.47
C ASP A 67 -13.88 -0.95 -6.55
N ARG A 68 -13.19 -1.20 -7.67
CA ARG A 68 -11.83 -0.71 -7.87
C ARG A 68 -11.77 0.82 -7.99
N GLU A 69 -12.77 1.44 -8.61
CA GLU A 69 -12.78 2.89 -8.79
C GLU A 69 -12.95 3.59 -7.43
N GLU A 70 -13.84 3.07 -6.58
CA GLU A 70 -13.96 3.54 -5.20
C GLU A 70 -12.66 3.37 -4.42
N GLY A 71 -12.01 2.22 -4.56
CA GLY A 71 -10.74 1.95 -3.89
C GLY A 71 -9.63 2.89 -4.34
N MET A 72 -9.52 3.13 -5.63
CA MET A 72 -8.54 4.06 -6.18
C MET A 72 -8.84 5.51 -5.75
N ALA A 73 -10.10 5.90 -5.71
CA ALA A 73 -10.52 7.22 -5.22
C ALA A 73 -10.14 7.41 -3.74
N HIS A 74 -10.38 6.39 -2.91
CA HIS A 74 -9.99 6.43 -1.50
C HIS A 74 -8.48 6.60 -1.30
N MET A 75 -7.66 5.92 -2.08
CA MET A 75 -6.20 6.09 -2.05
C MET A 75 -5.80 7.52 -2.37
N HIS A 76 -6.44 8.16 -3.35
CA HIS A 76 -6.23 9.57 -3.66
C HIS A 76 -6.70 10.50 -2.55
N THR A 77 -7.84 10.20 -1.92
CA THR A 77 -8.35 10.95 -0.76
C THR A 77 -7.34 10.93 0.38
N LEU A 78 -6.84 9.75 0.75
CA LEU A 78 -5.85 9.61 1.82
C LEU A 78 -4.55 10.36 1.50
N ARG A 79 -4.08 10.27 0.26
CA ARG A 79 -2.91 11.03 -0.20
C ARG A 79 -3.14 12.53 -0.06
N ALA A 80 -4.25 13.04 -0.55
CA ALA A 80 -4.57 14.47 -0.47
C ALA A 80 -4.61 14.96 0.98
N MET A 81 -5.23 14.20 1.87
CA MET A 81 -5.24 14.50 3.31
C MET A 81 -3.83 14.53 3.91
N ALA A 82 -2.96 13.59 3.54
CA ALA A 82 -1.58 13.56 4.00
C ALA A 82 -0.78 14.78 3.49
N GLU A 83 -0.93 15.12 2.21
CA GLU A 83 -0.28 16.29 1.60
C GLU A 83 -0.73 17.60 2.27
N GLU A 84 -2.02 17.74 2.58
CA GLU A 84 -2.56 18.89 3.29
C GLU A 84 -1.94 19.09 4.68
N LYS A 85 -1.59 18.00 5.35
CA LYS A 85 -0.89 18.04 6.65
C LYS A 85 0.64 18.27 6.52
N GLY A 86 1.17 18.35 5.32
CA GLY A 86 2.60 18.55 5.09
C GLY A 86 3.44 17.28 5.04
N LEU A 87 2.81 16.13 5.05
CA LEU A 87 3.48 14.83 4.84
C LEU A 87 3.84 14.70 3.36
N THR A 88 5.00 15.22 2.97
CA THR A 88 5.41 15.36 1.57
C THR A 88 6.66 14.54 1.27
N ALA A 89 6.46 13.33 0.79
CA ALA A 89 7.48 12.44 0.26
C ALA A 89 6.81 11.58 -0.86
N PRO A 90 7.56 10.84 -1.65
CA PRO A 90 6.98 9.86 -2.55
C PRO A 90 6.05 8.91 -1.81
N TYR A 91 4.83 8.78 -2.30
CA TYR A 91 3.84 7.88 -1.71
C TYR A 91 3.91 6.50 -2.34
N TYR A 92 3.72 5.47 -1.53
CA TYR A 92 3.58 4.09 -1.97
C TYR A 92 2.53 3.35 -1.12
N SER A 93 2.10 2.21 -1.58
CA SER A 93 1.28 1.28 -0.80
C SER A 93 1.95 -0.07 -0.79
N ALA A 94 2.03 -0.71 0.37
CA ALA A 94 2.53 -2.06 0.43
C ALA A 94 1.57 -2.98 -0.34
N THR A 95 2.08 -3.59 -1.35
CA THR A 95 1.38 -4.53 -2.20
C THR A 95 2.39 -5.54 -2.73
N GLY A 96 1.96 -6.55 -3.39
CA GLY A 96 2.82 -7.59 -3.93
C GLY A 96 1.98 -8.70 -4.50
N TRP A 97 0.65 -8.54 -4.37
CA TRP A 97 -0.30 -9.55 -4.74
C TRP A 97 -1.36 -9.02 -5.70
N GLY A 98 -1.96 -9.91 -6.45
CA GLY A 98 -3.04 -9.58 -7.35
C GLY A 98 -4.24 -8.93 -6.66
N GLY A 99 -4.90 -8.03 -7.34
CA GLY A 99 -6.04 -7.30 -6.82
C GLY A 99 -5.71 -6.04 -6.02
N ALA A 100 -4.45 -5.74 -5.79
CA ALA A 100 -4.05 -4.50 -5.13
C ALA A 100 -4.47 -3.25 -5.89
N TYR A 101 -4.86 -2.21 -5.16
CA TYR A 101 -5.22 -0.91 -5.71
C TYR A 101 -4.02 0.03 -5.61
N VAL A 102 -3.35 0.24 -6.73
CA VAL A 102 -2.17 1.10 -6.81
C VAL A 102 -2.45 2.20 -7.83
N PRO A 103 -2.74 3.44 -7.40
CA PRO A 103 -2.91 4.56 -8.32
C PRO A 103 -1.59 4.91 -9.03
N GLU A 104 -1.68 5.40 -10.26
CA GLU A 104 -0.50 5.84 -11.06
C GLU A 104 0.38 6.88 -10.33
N SER A 105 -0.21 7.63 -9.42
CA SER A 105 0.50 8.64 -8.63
C SER A 105 1.29 8.09 -7.44
N PHE A 106 1.26 6.77 -7.23
CA PHE A 106 2.00 6.08 -6.18
C PHE A 106 3.18 5.33 -6.78
N LEU A 107 4.27 5.26 -6.04
CA LEU A 107 5.37 4.39 -6.41
C LEU A 107 4.91 2.93 -6.33
N PRO A 108 5.15 2.16 -7.36
CA PRO A 108 4.94 0.72 -7.31
C PRO A 108 5.96 0.10 -6.37
N VAL A 109 5.47 -0.69 -5.45
CA VAL A 109 6.27 -1.40 -4.46
C VAL A 109 5.95 -2.87 -4.54
N LEU A 110 6.98 -3.66 -4.57
CA LEU A 110 6.88 -5.11 -4.66
C LEU A 110 6.83 -5.71 -3.26
N GLY A 111 6.06 -6.77 -3.10
CA GLY A 111 6.09 -7.61 -1.93
C GLY A 111 6.36 -9.04 -2.35
N GLY A 112 6.95 -9.83 -1.48
CA GLY A 112 7.17 -11.21 -1.80
C GLY A 112 7.73 -12.02 -0.64
N TYR A 113 7.23 -13.25 -0.55
CA TYR A 113 7.68 -14.23 0.41
C TYR A 113 8.04 -15.50 -0.34
N VAL A 114 9.27 -15.93 -0.21
CA VAL A 114 9.74 -17.18 -0.81
C VAL A 114 9.12 -18.37 -0.09
N ASP A 115 8.97 -18.26 1.22
CA ASP A 115 8.34 -19.27 2.06
C ASP A 115 7.46 -18.58 3.13
N ALA A 116 6.24 -18.29 2.77
CA ALA A 116 5.30 -17.65 3.67
C ALA A 116 4.82 -18.63 4.74
N PRO A 117 5.11 -18.42 6.02
CA PRO A 117 4.82 -19.40 7.07
C PRO A 117 3.33 -19.66 7.30
N TRP A 118 2.47 -18.86 6.71
CA TRP A 118 1.02 -19.02 6.77
C TRP A 118 0.44 -19.76 5.56
N ALA A 119 1.22 -20.06 4.53
CA ALA A 119 0.76 -20.73 3.33
C ALA A 119 1.22 -22.18 3.29
N ASN A 120 0.31 -23.09 2.93
CA ASN A 120 0.59 -24.53 2.93
C ASN A 120 1.35 -25.03 1.68
N HIS A 121 1.69 -24.17 0.75
CA HIS A 121 2.22 -24.53 -0.56
C HIS A 121 3.22 -23.52 -1.12
N THR A 122 3.89 -22.82 -0.25
CA THR A 122 4.91 -21.83 -0.63
C THR A 122 6.11 -22.41 -1.36
N HIS A 123 6.36 -23.70 -1.17
CA HIS A 123 7.38 -24.41 -1.93
C HIS A 123 7.15 -24.38 -3.45
N GLU A 124 5.92 -24.17 -3.89
CA GLU A 124 5.59 -24.00 -5.32
C GLU A 124 6.03 -22.61 -5.82
N LEU A 125 6.20 -21.69 -4.92
CA LEU A 125 6.68 -20.34 -5.20
C LEU A 125 8.19 -20.20 -5.01
N ALA A 126 8.83 -21.18 -4.40
CA ALA A 126 10.24 -21.11 -4.01
C ALA A 126 11.19 -20.90 -5.19
N ALA A 127 10.81 -21.35 -6.36
CA ALA A 127 11.57 -21.14 -7.58
C ALA A 127 11.17 -19.84 -8.29
N SER A 128 10.44 -18.97 -7.63
CA SER A 128 9.99 -17.76 -8.24
C SER A 128 11.15 -16.87 -8.64
N GLU A 129 11.32 -16.74 -9.90
CA GLU A 129 12.29 -15.89 -10.51
C GLU A 129 12.04 -14.42 -10.23
N ASN A 130 10.83 -14.07 -9.74
CA ASN A 130 10.40 -12.72 -9.51
C ASN A 130 10.86 -12.14 -8.16
N PHE A 131 11.33 -12.98 -7.23
CA PHE A 131 11.74 -12.52 -5.90
C PHE A 131 13.24 -12.40 -5.71
N LEU A 132 14.02 -13.06 -6.53
CA LEU A 132 15.43 -13.21 -6.29
C LEU A 132 16.25 -12.50 -7.36
N PHE A 133 16.58 -11.25 -7.13
CA PHE A 133 17.69 -10.56 -7.79
C PHE A 133 17.77 -10.77 -9.31
N GLN A 134 16.69 -11.17 -9.93
CA GLN A 134 16.58 -11.22 -11.37
C GLN A 134 16.68 -9.80 -11.91
N PRO A 135 17.26 -9.61 -13.07
CA PRO A 135 17.16 -8.33 -13.73
C PRO A 135 15.67 -7.95 -13.79
N PHE A 136 15.36 -6.80 -13.25
CA PHE A 136 14.01 -6.30 -13.23
C PHE A 136 13.53 -6.12 -14.67
N HIS A 137 12.53 -6.85 -15.05
CA HIS A 137 11.94 -6.80 -16.37
C HIS A 137 10.52 -6.25 -16.28
N ASP A 138 9.97 -5.88 -17.42
CA ASP A 138 8.56 -5.60 -17.61
C ASP A 138 7.74 -6.89 -17.43
N ASP A 139 7.81 -7.45 -16.25
CA ASP A 139 7.03 -8.62 -15.90
C ASP A 139 5.71 -8.14 -15.31
N ALA A 140 4.62 -8.38 -16.02
CA ALA A 140 3.27 -8.02 -15.55
C ALA A 140 2.87 -8.73 -14.25
N ASN A 141 3.62 -9.72 -13.83
CA ASN A 141 3.41 -10.44 -12.57
C ASN A 141 4.25 -9.89 -11.41
N ILE A 142 5.20 -9.04 -11.67
CA ILE A 142 5.86 -8.27 -10.61
C ILE A 142 4.81 -7.39 -9.93
N ALA A 143 4.82 -7.30 -8.63
CA ALA A 143 3.80 -6.67 -7.80
C ALA A 143 2.43 -7.39 -7.77
N SER A 144 2.34 -8.56 -8.37
CA SER A 144 1.25 -9.50 -8.13
C SER A 144 1.82 -10.76 -7.51
N ASP A 145 1.03 -11.46 -6.72
CA ASP A 145 1.33 -12.86 -6.50
C ASP A 145 1.26 -13.58 -7.85
N PHE A 146 1.70 -14.79 -7.91
CA PHE A 146 1.71 -15.59 -9.13
C PHE A 146 0.32 -15.93 -9.67
N SER A 147 -0.72 -15.39 -9.08
CA SER A 147 -2.08 -15.52 -9.53
C SER A 147 -2.35 -14.58 -10.71
N GLU A 148 -1.70 -14.86 -11.84
CA GLU A 148 -2.23 -14.50 -13.14
C GLU A 148 -2.21 -13.01 -13.52
N GLY A 149 -1.29 -12.21 -13.03
CA GLY A 149 -1.15 -10.82 -13.47
C GLY A 149 -2.38 -9.97 -13.18
N GLN A 150 -3.10 -10.27 -12.12
CA GLN A 150 -4.37 -9.61 -11.80
C GLN A 150 -4.22 -8.31 -11.01
N SER A 151 -3.01 -7.81 -10.81
CA SER A 151 -2.82 -6.52 -10.15
C SER A 151 -3.51 -5.38 -10.91
N GLY A 152 -3.77 -5.57 -12.20
CA GLY A 152 -4.28 -4.51 -13.06
C GLY A 152 -3.31 -3.32 -13.16
N PHE A 153 -2.08 -3.54 -12.77
CA PHE A 153 -1.03 -2.54 -12.73
C PHE A 153 0.04 -2.93 -13.74
N THR A 154 0.31 -2.02 -14.66
CA THR A 154 1.42 -2.14 -15.60
C THR A 154 2.56 -1.27 -15.09
N PHE A 155 3.71 -1.85 -14.93
CA PHE A 155 4.88 -1.22 -14.35
C PHE A 155 5.97 -1.10 -15.41
N ASP A 156 6.48 0.10 -15.61
CA ASP A 156 7.65 0.35 -16.44
C ASP A 156 8.90 0.42 -15.54
N ALA A 157 9.71 -0.61 -15.58
CA ALA A 157 10.93 -0.71 -14.81
C ALA A 157 11.96 0.39 -15.12
N ALA A 158 11.87 1.03 -16.26
CA ALA A 158 12.76 2.12 -16.62
C ALA A 158 12.43 3.44 -15.92
N GLU A 159 11.18 3.60 -15.49
CA GLU A 159 10.71 4.84 -14.85
C GLU A 159 10.78 4.80 -13.33
N PHE A 160 10.79 3.62 -12.71
CA PHE A 160 10.67 3.48 -11.27
C PHE A 160 11.80 2.66 -10.67
N PRO A 161 12.25 3.00 -9.45
CA PRO A 161 13.22 2.18 -8.74
C PRO A 161 12.60 0.84 -8.33
N TYR A 162 13.41 -0.19 -8.31
CA TYR A 162 13.03 -1.46 -7.69
C TYR A 162 12.96 -1.27 -6.17
N LEU A 163 11.78 -1.36 -5.61
CA LEU A 163 11.54 -1.18 -4.19
C LEU A 163 10.65 -2.31 -3.67
N THR A 164 11.08 -2.96 -2.61
CA THR A 164 10.28 -3.94 -1.89
C THR A 164 9.84 -3.37 -0.54
N ALA A 165 8.55 -3.45 -0.22
CA ALA A 165 8.03 -3.07 1.10
C ALA A 165 8.09 -4.25 2.06
N GLU A 166 7.80 -5.44 1.56
CA GLU A 166 7.80 -6.67 2.33
C GLU A 166 8.56 -7.74 1.57
N LEU A 167 9.57 -8.31 2.20
CA LEU A 167 10.36 -9.40 1.68
C LEU A 167 10.66 -10.36 2.82
N GLY A 168 10.31 -11.62 2.64
CA GLY A 168 10.56 -12.66 3.62
C GLY A 168 10.78 -14.03 2.99
N GLY A 169 11.38 -14.93 3.76
CA GLY A 169 11.62 -16.30 3.36
C GLY A 169 12.05 -17.17 4.51
#